data_6a3b2749247726371ec8dfb19a741078
#
_entry.id   6a3b2749247726371ec8dfb19a741078
#
_cell.length_a   1.000
_cell.length_b   1.000
_cell.length_c   1.000
_cell.angle_alpha   90.00
_cell.angle_beta   90.00
_cell.angle_gamma   90.00
#
_symmetry.space_group_name_H-M   'P 1'
#
loop_
_entity.id
_entity.type
_entity.pdbx_description
1 polymer ?
#
loop_
_entity_poly.entity_id
_entity_poly.type
_entity_poly.pdbx_seq_one_letter_code
_entity_poly.pdbx_strand_id
1 'polypeptide(L)'
;MISIHRATLVVATIGLAVQNAAAQVQQSPQPSTMQMVLKGKAPVSKDILKVKLPRASETNLDNGLHVMVLEDHRTPQVSFQLSIPGAGGYYDPADKIGLSSFVAAMMREGTATRTSEQISQALETMAANVGVGSGASSVNATVSGSSLTSTFPKLFELAADVLLHPSFPTAEWDRYKTRTRPSFMQLRTNPNFLANERFNLAVFGTHPASRIFATAAALDATTPQTLTEFYRTHYVPDHAVIAFAGDITPAQARALVNQYLGSWAKSGASMPTTENPPPVGPAKIYLISRPGSVQTTFYVGTQALARTSADYDQLSTADRVLGGVMGRLFRHLREEKGYTYGIGSFFGSTPYVGAWMSQTSVRTEVTEPALRDLLAEIAAMRDSLVPVNEFEDSKRALVASFALSLESPQRILGYHLESWQYHLPADYWDNYPARIAAVTREQTQAAAKKYWDPSHLQIVAVGDASKIHDILAKFGTVQAFDADGKPITP
;
A
#
# COMPACT_ATOMS: atom_id res chain seq x y z
N MET A 1 75.37 6.68 -21.46
CA MET A 1 76.21 5.72 -20.69
C MET A 1 75.27 4.82 -19.89
N ILE A 2 75.33 3.53 -20.27
CA ILE A 2 75.28 2.35 -19.38
C ILE A 2 73.89 1.98 -18.91
N SER A 3 73.36 0.78 -19.03
CA SER A 3 73.75 -0.50 -19.63
C SER A 3 72.52 -1.39 -19.65
N ILE A 4 72.32 -2.07 -20.76
CA ILE A 4 71.31 -3.06 -21.01
C ILE A 4 71.69 -4.37 -20.33
N HIS A 5 70.87 -4.98 -19.53
CA HIS A 5 70.98 -6.39 -19.18
C HIS A 5 69.78 -7.17 -19.69
N ARG A 6 70.09 -8.03 -20.67
CA ARG A 6 69.28 -9.10 -21.24
C ARG A 6 69.11 -10.20 -20.18
N ALA A 7 67.88 -10.63 -19.93
CA ALA A 7 67.61 -11.90 -19.26
C ALA A 7 66.94 -12.85 -20.24
N THR A 8 67.59 -13.98 -20.40
CA THR A 8 67.38 -15.05 -21.36
C THR A 8 66.12 -15.86 -21.05
N LEU A 9 65.34 -16.09 -22.08
CA LEU A 9 64.14 -16.96 -22.05
C LEU A 9 64.64 -18.43 -22.09
N VAL A 10 64.29 -19.23 -21.05
CA VAL A 10 64.43 -20.69 -21.08
C VAL A 10 63.09 -21.29 -21.40
N VAL A 11 62.93 -21.84 -22.58
CA VAL A 11 61.76 -22.63 -23.01
C VAL A 11 62.00 -24.07 -22.52
N ALA A 12 61.20 -24.49 -21.53
CA ALA A 12 61.13 -25.89 -21.11
C ALA A 12 59.92 -26.53 -21.77
N THR A 13 60.16 -27.34 -22.78
CA THR A 13 59.16 -28.25 -23.38
C THR A 13 58.87 -29.39 -22.41
N ILE A 14 57.67 -29.42 -21.82
CA ILE A 14 57.18 -30.57 -21.09
C ILE A 14 56.15 -31.27 -21.97
N GLY A 15 56.49 -32.52 -22.37
CA GLY A 15 55.58 -33.37 -23.15
C GLY A 15 54.38 -33.77 -22.40
N LEU A 16 53.17 -33.55 -23.00
CA LEU A 16 51.94 -34.07 -22.54
C LEU A 16 51.81 -35.57 -22.81
N ALA A 17 51.90 -36.38 -21.77
CA ALA A 17 51.37 -37.73 -21.77
C ALA A 17 49.85 -37.64 -21.50
N VAL A 18 49.06 -37.88 -22.53
CA VAL A 18 47.58 -37.99 -22.39
C VAL A 18 47.29 -39.36 -21.78
N GLN A 19 47.12 -39.43 -20.48
CA GLN A 19 46.46 -40.57 -19.84
C GLN A 19 44.98 -40.31 -19.78
N ASN A 20 44.20 -41.12 -20.49
CA ASN A 20 42.75 -41.22 -20.36
C ASN A 20 42.39 -41.67 -18.94
N ALA A 21 42.18 -40.73 -18.04
CA ALA A 21 41.46 -40.97 -16.79
C ALA A 21 39.96 -40.79 -17.10
N ALA A 22 39.24 -41.87 -17.27
CA ALA A 22 37.80 -41.87 -17.24
C ALA A 22 37.38 -41.29 -15.86
N ALA A 23 36.97 -40.03 -15.84
CA ALA A 23 36.36 -39.41 -14.68
C ALA A 23 35.06 -40.18 -14.38
N GLN A 24 35.11 -41.04 -13.38
CA GLN A 24 33.88 -41.49 -12.71
C GLN A 24 33.22 -40.24 -12.15
N VAL A 25 32.15 -39.82 -12.82
CA VAL A 25 31.21 -38.89 -12.26
C VAL A 25 30.65 -39.55 -10.99
N GLN A 26 31.21 -39.19 -9.85
CA GLN A 26 30.60 -39.47 -8.55
C GLN A 26 29.24 -38.81 -8.58
N GLN A 27 28.19 -39.59 -8.84
CA GLN A 27 26.83 -39.16 -8.61
C GLN A 27 26.75 -38.74 -7.16
N SER A 28 26.56 -37.42 -6.94
CA SER A 28 26.16 -36.89 -5.65
C SER A 28 24.98 -37.74 -5.17
N PRO A 29 24.97 -38.17 -3.89
CA PRO A 29 23.84 -38.92 -3.39
C PRO A 29 22.60 -38.06 -3.64
N GLN A 30 21.65 -38.57 -4.43
CA GLN A 30 20.33 -37.96 -4.52
C GLN A 30 19.85 -37.77 -3.10
N PRO A 31 19.35 -36.56 -2.74
CA PRO A 31 18.75 -36.39 -1.43
C PRO A 31 17.68 -37.49 -1.34
N SER A 32 17.83 -38.38 -0.35
CA SER A 32 16.83 -39.36 -0.03
C SER A 32 15.52 -38.56 0.03
N THR A 33 14.57 -38.94 -0.82
CA THR A 33 13.19 -38.52 -0.64
C THR A 33 12.80 -39.01 0.75
N MET A 34 13.02 -38.17 1.75
CA MET A 34 12.35 -38.31 3.04
C MET A 34 10.87 -38.25 2.63
N GLN A 35 10.25 -39.41 2.55
CA GLN A 35 8.80 -39.48 2.58
C GLN A 35 8.41 -38.80 3.86
N MET A 36 7.98 -37.53 3.72
CA MET A 36 7.39 -36.79 4.83
C MET A 36 6.14 -37.56 5.19
N VAL A 37 6.27 -38.43 6.19
CA VAL A 37 5.11 -39.09 6.78
C VAL A 37 4.30 -37.98 7.41
N LEU A 38 3.31 -37.50 6.70
CA LEU A 38 2.31 -36.59 7.21
C LEU A 38 1.59 -37.35 8.33
N LYS A 39 2.01 -37.13 9.58
CA LYS A 39 1.38 -37.66 10.79
C LYS A 39 0.02 -36.96 11.01
N GLY A 40 -0.92 -37.17 10.09
CA GLY A 40 -2.25 -36.55 10.16
C GLY A 40 -2.27 -35.04 9.92
N LYS A 41 -3.46 -34.47 9.86
CA LYS A 41 -3.65 -33.01 9.88
C LYS A 41 -3.41 -32.51 11.31
N ALA A 42 -2.71 -31.39 11.44
CA ALA A 42 -2.60 -30.71 12.74
C ALA A 42 -4.00 -30.50 13.33
N PRO A 43 -4.19 -30.77 14.64
CA PRO A 43 -5.49 -30.56 15.27
C PRO A 43 -5.87 -29.07 15.13
N VAL A 44 -7.05 -28.82 14.58
CA VAL A 44 -7.60 -27.48 14.42
C VAL A 44 -8.57 -27.25 15.57
N SER A 45 -8.27 -26.29 16.44
CA SER A 45 -9.21 -25.85 17.46
C SER A 45 -10.48 -25.31 16.82
N LYS A 46 -11.62 -25.65 17.42
CA LYS A 46 -12.93 -25.07 17.08
C LYS A 46 -13.25 -23.85 17.96
N ASP A 47 -12.41 -23.55 18.93
CA ASP A 47 -12.62 -22.43 19.83
C ASP A 47 -12.40 -21.10 19.10
N ILE A 48 -13.29 -20.15 19.35
CA ILE A 48 -13.11 -18.77 18.86
C ILE A 48 -12.01 -18.13 19.69
N LEU A 49 -11.00 -17.59 19.02
CA LEU A 49 -9.94 -16.84 19.65
C LEU A 49 -10.52 -15.67 20.45
N LYS A 50 -10.23 -15.63 21.75
CA LYS A 50 -10.58 -14.52 22.63
C LYS A 50 -9.38 -13.58 22.71
N VAL A 51 -9.58 -12.36 22.28
CA VAL A 51 -8.55 -11.30 22.28
C VAL A 51 -9.08 -10.13 23.10
N LYS A 52 -8.17 -9.50 23.84
CA LYS A 52 -8.39 -8.19 24.43
C LYS A 52 -7.17 -7.33 24.09
N LEU A 53 -7.35 -6.36 23.22
CA LEU A 53 -6.26 -5.46 22.87
C LEU A 53 -5.84 -4.62 24.09
N PRO A 54 -4.53 -4.39 24.29
CA PRO A 54 -4.06 -3.37 25.21
C PRO A 54 -4.72 -2.02 24.86
N ARG A 55 -5.22 -1.31 25.87
CA ARG A 55 -5.89 -0.03 25.67
C ARG A 55 -4.87 1.09 25.61
N ALA A 56 -5.03 1.96 24.61
CA ALA A 56 -4.30 3.21 24.59
C ALA A 56 -4.85 4.16 25.66
N SER A 57 -3.98 4.90 26.32
CA SER A 57 -4.36 6.05 27.13
C SER A 57 -4.66 7.23 26.20
N GLU A 58 -5.81 7.88 26.39
CA GLU A 58 -6.27 8.95 25.48
C GLU A 58 -6.48 10.26 26.24
N THR A 59 -6.12 11.38 25.63
CA THR A 59 -6.35 12.73 26.16
C THR A 59 -6.42 13.72 25.01
N ASN A 60 -7.09 14.87 25.26
CA ASN A 60 -7.12 15.98 24.32
C ASN A 60 -6.28 17.16 24.88
N LEU A 61 -5.61 17.88 23.99
CA LEU A 61 -5.01 19.17 24.29
C LEU A 61 -6.04 20.29 24.09
N ASP A 62 -5.78 21.45 24.68
CA ASP A 62 -6.64 22.65 24.54
C ASP A 62 -6.72 23.14 23.09
N ASN A 63 -5.69 22.86 22.29
CA ASN A 63 -5.68 23.17 20.86
C ASN A 63 -6.43 22.16 19.97
N GLY A 64 -7.10 21.17 20.55
CA GLY A 64 -7.91 20.19 19.83
C GLY A 64 -7.16 18.93 19.38
N LEU A 65 -5.83 18.89 19.54
CA LEU A 65 -5.04 17.70 19.20
C LEU A 65 -5.39 16.53 20.13
N HIS A 66 -5.81 15.40 19.54
CA HIS A 66 -6.06 14.16 20.27
C HIS A 66 -4.75 13.37 20.44
N VAL A 67 -4.48 12.88 21.63
CA VAL A 67 -3.25 12.16 22.00
C VAL A 67 -3.60 10.76 22.45
N MET A 68 -3.01 9.74 21.82
CA MET A 68 -3.10 8.33 22.18
C MET A 68 -1.73 7.80 22.57
N VAL A 69 -1.65 6.97 23.61
CA VAL A 69 -0.39 6.36 24.05
C VAL A 69 -0.62 4.87 24.33
N LEU A 70 0.05 4.03 23.58
CA LEU A 70 0.17 2.59 23.83
C LEU A 70 1.53 2.30 24.46
N GLU A 71 1.55 2.24 25.78
CA GLU A 71 2.76 1.98 26.58
C GLU A 71 3.21 0.53 26.43
N ASP A 72 4.49 0.30 26.04
CA ASP A 72 5.09 -1.01 25.87
C ASP A 72 6.60 -0.97 26.12
N HIS A 73 7.05 -1.48 27.26
CA HIS A 73 8.45 -1.45 27.71
C HIS A 73 9.28 -2.68 27.29
N ARG A 74 8.77 -3.54 26.39
CA ARG A 74 9.50 -4.74 25.95
C ARG A 74 10.77 -4.43 25.17
N THR A 75 10.82 -3.29 24.52
CA THR A 75 11.99 -2.80 23.78
C THR A 75 12.23 -1.32 24.08
N PRO A 76 13.50 -0.85 24.18
CA PRO A 76 13.82 0.55 24.45
C PRO A 76 13.63 1.43 23.18
N GLN A 77 12.43 1.43 22.64
CA GLN A 77 12.09 2.10 21.38
C GLN A 77 10.75 2.80 21.51
N VAL A 78 10.66 4.00 20.94
CA VAL A 78 9.40 4.75 20.84
C VAL A 78 9.15 5.12 19.39
N SER A 79 7.91 4.96 18.96
CA SER A 79 7.42 5.45 17.68
C SER A 79 6.21 6.36 17.88
N PHE A 80 6.02 7.31 16.99
CA PHE A 80 4.81 8.11 16.93
C PHE A 80 4.28 8.23 15.50
N GLN A 81 2.98 8.47 15.41
CA GLN A 81 2.30 8.83 14.16
C GLN A 81 1.27 9.92 14.46
N LEU A 82 1.41 11.05 13.77
CA LEU A 82 0.44 12.13 13.72
C LEU A 82 -0.33 12.00 12.41
N SER A 83 -1.65 11.97 12.48
CA SER A 83 -2.56 12.01 11.34
C SER A 83 -3.31 13.34 11.32
N ILE A 84 -3.28 14.03 10.18
CA ILE A 84 -3.84 15.37 9.99
C ILE A 84 -4.94 15.27 8.93
N PRO A 85 -6.22 15.16 9.32
CA PRO A 85 -7.34 15.14 8.38
C PRO A 85 -7.42 16.44 7.58
N GLY A 86 -7.78 16.33 6.30
CA GLY A 86 -7.89 17.50 5.42
C GLY A 86 -6.58 17.91 4.75
N ALA A 87 -5.43 17.37 5.17
CA ALA A 87 -4.13 17.66 4.57
C ALA A 87 -3.68 16.63 3.52
N GLY A 88 -4.56 15.70 3.14
CA GLY A 88 -4.29 14.67 2.14
C GLY A 88 -4.60 15.11 0.72
N GLY A 89 -4.10 14.35 -0.28
CA GLY A 89 -4.28 14.64 -1.69
C GLY A 89 -5.72 14.52 -2.21
N TYR A 90 -6.61 13.93 -1.40
CA TYR A 90 -8.05 14.00 -1.68
C TYR A 90 -8.54 15.45 -1.81
N TYR A 91 -7.95 16.38 -1.06
CA TYR A 91 -8.31 17.79 -1.03
C TYR A 91 -7.44 18.68 -1.93
N ASP A 92 -6.53 18.09 -2.71
CA ASP A 92 -5.77 18.86 -3.68
C ASP A 92 -6.72 19.55 -4.69
N PRO A 93 -6.47 20.79 -5.08
CA PRO A 93 -7.17 21.42 -6.21
C PRO A 93 -7.07 20.55 -7.47
N ALA A 94 -8.13 20.54 -8.28
CA ALA A 94 -8.18 19.68 -9.48
C ALA A 94 -7.08 19.99 -10.51
N ASP A 95 -6.59 21.21 -10.55
CA ASP A 95 -5.47 21.67 -11.39
C ASP A 95 -4.08 21.47 -10.75
N LYS A 96 -4.03 21.01 -9.48
CA LYS A 96 -2.78 20.84 -8.73
C LYS A 96 -2.71 19.46 -8.02
N ILE A 97 -3.13 18.41 -8.71
CA ILE A 97 -3.09 17.04 -8.16
C ILE A 97 -1.65 16.66 -7.78
N GLY A 98 -1.43 16.37 -6.51
CA GLY A 98 -0.13 16.07 -5.91
C GLY A 98 0.44 17.19 -5.06
N LEU A 99 -0.23 18.34 -4.93
CA LEU A 99 0.24 19.47 -4.12
C LEU A 99 0.50 19.06 -2.67
N SER A 100 -0.40 18.31 -2.04
CA SER A 100 -0.22 17.77 -0.70
C SER A 100 1.02 16.89 -0.55
N SER A 101 1.33 16.07 -1.58
CA SER A 101 2.55 15.24 -1.60
C SER A 101 3.81 16.09 -1.71
N PHE A 102 3.76 17.18 -2.48
CA PHE A 102 4.88 18.12 -2.60
C PHE A 102 5.10 18.86 -1.30
N VAL A 103 4.05 19.31 -0.62
CA VAL A 103 4.15 19.93 0.71
C VAL A 103 4.80 18.95 1.69
N ALA A 104 4.28 17.72 1.78
CA ALA A 104 4.81 16.69 2.66
C ALA A 104 6.30 16.40 2.40
N ALA A 105 6.70 16.28 1.12
CA ALA A 105 8.08 16.05 0.74
C ALA A 105 9.00 17.23 1.14
N MET A 106 8.52 18.46 0.93
CA MET A 106 9.32 19.67 1.15
C MET A 106 9.40 20.11 2.61
N MET A 107 8.52 19.64 3.50
CA MET A 107 8.58 19.96 4.92
C MET A 107 9.91 19.56 5.57
N ARG A 108 10.56 18.51 5.10
CA ARG A 108 11.86 18.03 5.59
C ARG A 108 13.06 18.69 4.90
N GLU A 109 12.85 19.46 3.86
CA GLU A 109 13.91 20.10 3.08
C GLU A 109 14.35 21.46 3.67
N GLY A 110 13.84 21.81 4.86
CA GLY A 110 14.27 22.95 5.66
C GLY A 110 13.20 23.48 6.58
N THR A 111 13.63 23.96 7.74
CA THR A 111 12.79 24.67 8.70
C THR A 111 13.27 26.12 8.86
N ALA A 112 12.60 26.90 9.71
CA ALA A 112 13.05 28.24 10.04
C ALA A 112 14.44 28.27 10.72
N THR A 113 14.87 27.14 11.33
CA THR A 113 16.09 27.05 12.13
C THR A 113 17.12 26.07 11.60
N ARG A 114 16.74 25.16 10.69
CA ARG A 114 17.60 24.06 10.19
C ARG A 114 17.53 23.93 8.69
N THR A 115 18.66 23.65 8.06
CA THR A 115 18.74 23.24 6.65
C THR A 115 18.39 21.76 6.50
N SER A 116 18.10 21.31 5.27
CA SER A 116 17.88 19.88 4.92
C SER A 116 19.04 19.00 5.36
N GLU A 117 20.29 19.47 5.16
CA GLU A 117 21.49 18.75 5.60
C GLU A 117 21.56 18.60 7.12
N GLN A 118 21.28 19.68 7.87
CA GLN A 118 21.27 19.65 9.35
C GLN A 118 20.19 18.71 9.89
N ILE A 119 19.01 18.67 9.26
CA ILE A 119 17.93 17.73 9.61
C ILE A 119 18.40 16.29 9.38
N SER A 120 19.00 16.01 8.23
CA SER A 120 19.49 14.67 7.89
C SER A 120 20.60 14.23 8.85
N GLN A 121 21.58 15.08 9.13
CA GLN A 121 22.67 14.80 10.06
C GLN A 121 22.20 14.56 11.51
N ALA A 122 21.19 15.33 11.96
CA ALA A 122 20.59 15.12 13.27
C ALA A 122 19.91 13.75 13.38
N LEU A 123 19.16 13.34 12.35
CA LEU A 123 18.49 12.02 12.29
C LEU A 123 19.51 10.87 12.28
N GLU A 124 20.57 10.99 11.48
CA GLU A 124 21.67 9.99 11.44
C GLU A 124 22.35 9.86 12.80
N THR A 125 22.68 10.99 13.46
CA THR A 125 23.31 10.99 14.79
C THR A 125 22.47 10.33 15.85
N MET A 126 21.13 10.44 15.76
CA MET A 126 20.19 9.85 16.69
C MET A 126 19.81 8.39 16.31
N ALA A 127 20.30 7.84 15.20
CA ALA A 127 19.82 6.61 14.60
C ALA A 127 18.29 6.59 14.53
N ALA A 128 17.69 7.68 14.05
CA ALA A 128 16.27 7.94 14.09
C ALA A 128 15.71 8.24 12.68
N ASN A 129 14.40 8.19 12.56
CA ASN A 129 13.73 8.61 11.34
C ASN A 129 12.57 9.57 11.63
N VAL A 130 12.31 10.47 10.70
CA VAL A 130 11.10 11.28 10.62
C VAL A 130 10.61 11.21 9.19
N GLY A 131 9.36 10.88 9.01
CA GLY A 131 8.68 10.87 7.72
C GLY A 131 7.51 11.84 7.72
N VAL A 132 7.32 12.55 6.61
CA VAL A 132 6.10 13.29 6.31
C VAL A 132 5.56 12.76 5.00
N GLY A 133 4.29 12.41 4.94
CA GLY A 133 3.70 11.78 3.77
C GLY A 133 2.25 12.20 3.54
N SER A 134 1.88 12.24 2.27
CA SER A 134 0.50 12.37 1.82
C SER A 134 0.33 11.60 0.51
N GLY A 135 -0.68 10.73 0.45
CA GLY A 135 -1.04 10.02 -0.78
C GLY A 135 -1.97 10.86 -1.66
N ALA A 136 -1.96 10.62 -2.97
CA ALA A 136 -2.73 11.42 -3.93
C ALA A 136 -4.26 11.34 -3.73
N SER A 137 -4.78 10.22 -3.18
CA SER A 137 -6.20 10.07 -2.79
C SER A 137 -6.40 9.97 -1.28
N SER A 138 -5.34 10.16 -0.48
CA SER A 138 -5.44 10.12 0.98
C SER A 138 -6.25 11.30 1.49
N VAL A 139 -7.06 11.08 2.52
CA VAL A 139 -7.78 12.14 3.24
C VAL A 139 -6.91 12.79 4.31
N ASN A 140 -5.80 12.15 4.69
CA ASN A 140 -4.90 12.63 5.74
C ASN A 140 -3.49 12.84 5.19
N ALA A 141 -2.77 13.83 5.74
CA ALA A 141 -1.32 13.79 5.78
C ALA A 141 -0.86 13.10 7.07
N THR A 142 0.34 12.53 7.05
CA THR A 142 0.93 11.86 8.20
C THR A 142 2.32 12.40 8.49
N VAL A 143 2.64 12.59 9.79
CA VAL A 143 4.00 12.80 10.27
C VAL A 143 4.31 11.65 11.22
N SER A 144 5.42 10.97 11.00
CA SER A 144 5.79 9.81 11.81
C SER A 144 7.27 9.81 12.13
N GLY A 145 7.64 9.14 13.20
CA GLY A 145 9.05 8.96 13.54
C GLY A 145 9.25 7.87 14.56
N SER A 146 10.48 7.38 14.62
CA SER A 146 10.89 6.41 15.63
C SER A 146 12.37 6.55 15.97
N SER A 147 12.70 6.26 17.23
CA SER A 147 14.07 6.17 17.72
C SER A 147 14.17 5.32 18.98
N LEU A 148 15.38 5.16 19.50
CA LEU A 148 15.57 4.65 20.85
C LEU A 148 14.97 5.62 21.88
N THR A 149 14.50 5.09 23.02
CA THR A 149 13.90 5.86 24.12
C THR A 149 14.81 7.02 24.58
N SER A 150 16.13 6.79 24.64
CA SER A 150 17.11 7.79 25.08
C SER A 150 17.24 9.00 24.15
N THR A 151 16.97 8.83 22.86
CA THR A 151 17.04 9.90 21.85
C THR A 151 15.68 10.45 21.45
N PHE A 152 14.59 9.80 21.89
CA PHE A 152 13.23 10.13 21.46
C PHE A 152 12.81 11.58 21.76
N PRO A 153 13.12 12.20 22.92
CA PRO A 153 12.78 13.60 23.15
C PRO A 153 13.39 14.56 22.12
N LYS A 154 14.66 14.32 21.72
CA LYS A 154 15.33 15.12 20.68
C LYS A 154 14.75 14.87 19.29
N LEU A 155 14.37 13.61 18.98
CA LEU A 155 13.67 13.28 17.75
C LEU A 155 12.34 14.02 17.68
N PHE A 156 11.57 14.00 18.77
CA PHE A 156 10.25 14.64 18.82
C PHE A 156 10.34 16.17 18.69
N GLU A 157 11.36 16.80 19.32
CA GLU A 157 11.69 18.21 19.10
C GLU A 157 11.92 18.51 17.61
N LEU A 158 12.77 17.71 16.94
CA LEU A 158 13.05 17.88 15.51
C LEU A 158 11.80 17.68 14.65
N ALA A 159 10.99 16.66 14.97
CA ALA A 159 9.74 16.40 14.26
C ALA A 159 8.74 17.55 14.42
N ALA A 160 8.64 18.13 15.61
CA ALA A 160 7.81 19.30 15.85
C ALA A 160 8.31 20.54 15.10
N ASP A 161 9.62 20.75 14.99
CA ASP A 161 10.19 21.85 14.18
C ASP A 161 9.87 21.66 12.68
N VAL A 162 10.02 20.44 12.15
CA VAL A 162 9.63 20.09 10.79
C VAL A 162 8.13 20.31 10.55
N LEU A 163 7.29 19.95 11.54
CA LEU A 163 5.85 20.12 11.44
C LEU A 163 5.42 21.59 11.50
N LEU A 164 5.96 22.36 12.45
CA LEU A 164 5.44 23.70 12.77
C LEU A 164 6.12 24.84 12.00
N HIS A 165 7.36 24.64 11.57
CA HIS A 165 8.19 25.71 11.01
C HIS A 165 8.83 25.39 9.66
N PRO A 166 8.15 24.65 8.73
CA PRO A 166 8.74 24.38 7.42
C PRO A 166 8.95 25.68 6.65
N SER A 167 10.10 25.81 5.98
CA SER A 167 10.48 27.04 5.28
C SER A 167 10.32 27.00 3.75
N PHE A 168 10.12 25.80 3.18
CA PHE A 168 9.97 25.57 1.74
C PHE A 168 11.01 26.32 0.89
N PRO A 169 12.33 26.07 1.07
CA PRO A 169 13.36 26.85 0.40
C PRO A 169 13.30 26.70 -1.11
N THR A 170 13.39 27.81 -1.86
CA THR A 170 13.29 27.78 -3.35
C THR A 170 14.36 26.88 -3.96
N ALA A 171 15.60 26.93 -3.46
CA ALA A 171 16.68 26.09 -3.98
C ALA A 171 16.39 24.59 -3.81
N GLU A 172 15.81 24.17 -2.67
CA GLU A 172 15.44 22.79 -2.43
C GLU A 172 14.23 22.38 -3.28
N TRP A 173 13.27 23.30 -3.48
CA TRP A 173 12.15 23.05 -4.39
C TRP A 173 12.63 22.83 -5.83
N ASP A 174 13.58 23.62 -6.32
CA ASP A 174 14.13 23.45 -7.66
C ASP A 174 14.92 22.14 -7.79
N ARG A 175 15.68 21.75 -6.76
CA ARG A 175 16.32 20.42 -6.69
C ARG A 175 15.29 19.29 -6.71
N TYR A 176 14.22 19.43 -5.91
CA TYR A 176 13.14 18.46 -5.87
C TYR A 176 12.47 18.29 -7.23
N LYS A 177 12.12 19.40 -7.92
CA LYS A 177 11.56 19.35 -9.29
C LYS A 177 12.50 18.61 -10.25
N THR A 178 13.79 18.98 -10.25
CA THR A 178 14.79 18.38 -11.15
C THR A 178 14.91 16.88 -10.92
N ARG A 179 14.94 16.43 -9.65
CA ARG A 179 15.02 15.01 -9.27
C ARG A 179 13.74 14.23 -9.58
N THR A 180 12.58 14.87 -9.42
CA THR A 180 11.27 14.20 -9.51
C THR A 180 10.75 14.14 -10.95
N ARG A 181 11.04 15.13 -11.81
CA ARG A 181 10.54 15.17 -13.18
C ARG A 181 10.80 13.89 -14.01
N PRO A 182 11.99 13.26 -13.99
CA PRO A 182 12.23 12.01 -14.71
C PRO A 182 11.33 10.87 -14.28
N SER A 183 10.89 10.83 -13.00
CA SER A 183 10.04 9.76 -12.50
C SER A 183 8.68 9.72 -13.19
N PHE A 184 8.12 10.86 -13.62
CA PHE A 184 6.87 10.88 -14.38
C PHE A 184 6.99 10.15 -15.71
N MET A 185 8.12 10.32 -16.41
CA MET A 185 8.39 9.59 -17.65
C MET A 185 8.56 8.08 -17.39
N GLN A 186 9.26 7.73 -16.31
CA GLN A 186 9.45 6.34 -15.91
C GLN A 186 8.12 5.66 -15.57
N LEU A 187 7.20 6.35 -14.91
CA LEU A 187 5.85 5.82 -14.61
C LEU A 187 5.09 5.41 -15.87
N ARG A 188 5.23 6.16 -16.97
CA ARG A 188 4.60 5.82 -18.27
C ARG A 188 5.16 4.52 -18.89
N THR A 189 6.29 4.02 -18.42
CA THR A 189 6.85 2.73 -18.84
C THR A 189 6.42 1.55 -17.95
N ASN A 190 5.80 1.81 -16.80
CA ASN A 190 5.40 0.79 -15.85
C ASN A 190 3.97 0.29 -16.12
N PRO A 191 3.78 -0.98 -16.52
CA PRO A 191 2.45 -1.49 -16.84
C PRO A 191 1.48 -1.50 -15.66
N ASN A 192 1.97 -1.74 -14.44
CA ASN A 192 1.13 -1.70 -13.25
C ASN A 192 0.64 -0.28 -12.93
N PHE A 193 1.50 0.73 -13.13
CA PHE A 193 1.09 2.12 -12.98
C PHE A 193 0.00 2.50 -13.99
N LEU A 194 0.20 2.18 -15.27
CA LEU A 194 -0.77 2.44 -16.32
C LEU A 194 -2.10 1.75 -16.07
N ALA A 195 -2.05 0.48 -15.64
CA ALA A 195 -3.25 -0.28 -15.31
C ALA A 195 -3.99 0.33 -14.11
N ASN A 196 -3.26 0.68 -13.04
CA ASN A 196 -3.83 1.28 -11.85
C ASN A 196 -4.46 2.64 -12.12
N GLU A 197 -3.78 3.50 -12.88
CA GLU A 197 -4.29 4.82 -13.28
C GLU A 197 -5.60 4.69 -14.06
N ARG A 198 -5.62 3.87 -15.10
CA ARG A 198 -6.82 3.66 -15.92
C ARG A 198 -7.94 3.02 -15.12
N PHE A 199 -7.62 2.07 -14.25
CA PHE A 199 -8.61 1.41 -13.39
C PHE A 199 -9.29 2.42 -12.44
N ASN A 200 -8.51 3.23 -11.75
CA ASN A 200 -9.08 4.22 -10.83
C ASN A 200 -9.91 5.28 -11.57
N LEU A 201 -9.48 5.71 -12.75
CA LEU A 201 -10.29 6.59 -13.60
C LEU A 201 -11.58 5.91 -14.07
N ALA A 202 -11.55 4.63 -14.41
CA ALA A 202 -12.73 3.87 -14.83
C ALA A 202 -13.75 3.70 -13.69
N VAL A 203 -13.26 3.48 -12.46
CA VAL A 203 -14.10 3.21 -11.28
C VAL A 203 -14.61 4.50 -10.63
N PHE A 204 -13.82 5.55 -10.58
CA PHE A 204 -14.13 6.76 -9.82
C PHE A 204 -14.34 8.02 -10.68
N GLY A 205 -14.05 7.97 -11.99
CA GLY A 205 -14.16 9.12 -12.86
C GLY A 205 -13.26 10.28 -12.41
N THR A 206 -13.86 11.46 -12.27
CA THR A 206 -13.16 12.68 -11.81
C THR A 206 -13.12 12.84 -10.28
N HIS A 207 -13.73 11.92 -9.55
CA HIS A 207 -13.71 11.96 -8.09
C HIS A 207 -12.28 11.87 -7.54
N PRO A 208 -11.92 12.56 -6.43
CA PRO A 208 -10.56 12.54 -5.87
C PRO A 208 -10.00 11.14 -5.57
N ALA A 209 -10.85 10.15 -5.32
CA ALA A 209 -10.43 8.75 -5.16
C ALA A 209 -9.73 8.16 -6.40
N SER A 210 -9.90 8.75 -7.58
CA SER A 210 -9.22 8.32 -8.82
C SER A 210 -7.74 8.68 -8.87
N ARG A 211 -7.29 9.58 -8.02
CA ARG A 211 -5.92 10.11 -8.02
C ARG A 211 -4.95 9.08 -7.46
N ILE A 212 -3.97 8.66 -8.24
CA ILE A 212 -2.98 7.67 -7.77
C ILE A 212 -1.59 8.27 -7.61
N PHE A 213 -1.33 9.41 -8.25
CA PHE A 213 -0.03 10.08 -8.23
C PHE A 213 -0.18 11.56 -8.58
N ALA A 214 0.86 12.34 -8.26
CA ALA A 214 0.96 13.73 -8.69
C ALA A 214 1.03 13.87 -10.22
N THR A 215 0.63 15.01 -10.74
CA THR A 215 0.78 15.30 -12.17
C THR A 215 2.03 16.14 -12.45
N ALA A 216 2.64 15.94 -13.62
CA ALA A 216 3.77 16.77 -14.06
C ALA A 216 3.37 18.25 -14.18
N ALA A 217 2.15 18.53 -14.65
CA ALA A 217 1.61 19.88 -14.74
C ALA A 217 1.50 20.53 -13.35
N ALA A 218 1.06 19.79 -12.33
CA ALA A 218 1.02 20.30 -10.96
C ALA A 218 2.42 20.59 -10.41
N LEU A 219 3.42 19.70 -10.69
CA LEU A 219 4.81 19.95 -10.31
C LEU A 219 5.35 21.24 -10.92
N ASP A 220 5.05 21.50 -12.20
CA ASP A 220 5.51 22.68 -12.93
C ASP A 220 4.83 23.97 -12.45
N ALA A 221 3.55 23.92 -12.16
CA ALA A 221 2.76 25.06 -11.69
C ALA A 221 2.96 25.40 -10.21
N THR A 222 3.51 24.47 -9.40
CA THR A 222 3.69 24.68 -7.96
C THR A 222 4.91 25.53 -7.66
N THR A 223 4.75 26.47 -6.74
CA THR A 223 5.80 27.36 -6.23
C THR A 223 5.95 27.20 -4.71
N PRO A 224 7.06 27.65 -4.09
CA PRO A 224 7.20 27.70 -2.63
C PRO A 224 6.06 28.45 -1.93
N GLN A 225 5.53 29.49 -2.56
CA GLN A 225 4.37 30.20 -2.02
C GLN A 225 3.13 29.31 -2.01
N THR A 226 2.85 28.57 -3.09
CA THR A 226 1.73 27.64 -3.16
C THR A 226 1.84 26.54 -2.11
N LEU A 227 3.05 26.04 -1.87
CA LEU A 227 3.33 25.05 -0.79
C LEU A 227 2.99 25.65 0.58
N THR A 228 3.45 26.89 0.84
CA THR A 228 3.21 27.61 2.10
C THR A 228 1.72 27.86 2.34
N GLU A 229 0.97 28.25 1.31
CA GLU A 229 -0.46 28.49 1.38
C GLU A 229 -1.24 27.21 1.72
N PHE A 230 -0.93 26.10 1.03
CA PHE A 230 -1.54 24.81 1.32
C PHE A 230 -1.22 24.34 2.75
N TYR A 231 0.06 24.43 3.16
CA TYR A 231 0.48 24.07 4.50
C TYR A 231 -0.29 24.86 5.57
N ARG A 232 -0.37 26.20 5.47
CA ARG A 232 -1.07 27.03 6.44
C ARG A 232 -2.56 26.74 6.55
N THR A 233 -3.18 26.33 5.46
CA THR A 233 -4.62 26.03 5.40
C THR A 233 -4.94 24.66 5.98
N HIS A 234 -4.08 23.66 5.72
CA HIS A 234 -4.42 22.26 5.95
C HIS A 234 -3.69 21.59 7.11
N TYR A 235 -2.50 22.13 7.51
CA TYR A 235 -1.75 21.55 8.63
C TYR A 235 -2.13 22.22 9.94
N VAL A 236 -3.27 21.79 10.48
CA VAL A 236 -3.87 22.37 11.70
C VAL A 236 -4.15 21.26 12.73
N PRO A 237 -4.13 21.58 14.06
CA PRO A 237 -4.35 20.58 15.10
C PRO A 237 -5.81 20.14 15.24
N ASP A 238 -6.74 20.95 14.71
CA ASP A 238 -8.17 20.65 14.75
C ASP A 238 -8.41 19.28 14.13
N HIS A 239 -9.03 18.39 14.89
CA HIS A 239 -9.30 17.01 14.44
C HIS A 239 -8.07 16.13 14.13
N ALA A 240 -6.84 16.60 14.42
CA ALA A 240 -5.65 15.78 14.28
C ALA A 240 -5.51 14.82 15.47
N VAL A 241 -4.86 13.67 15.21
CA VAL A 241 -4.53 12.69 16.25
C VAL A 241 -3.05 12.35 16.18
N ILE A 242 -2.38 12.42 17.33
CA ILE A 242 -1.03 11.91 17.51
C ILE A 242 -1.06 10.68 18.41
N ALA A 243 -0.41 9.63 17.95
CA ALA A 243 -0.41 8.36 18.64
C ALA A 243 1.02 7.87 18.85
N PHE A 244 1.32 7.38 20.06
CA PHE A 244 2.62 6.88 20.49
C PHE A 244 2.52 5.39 20.81
N ALA A 245 3.55 4.63 20.45
CA ALA A 245 3.70 3.25 20.85
C ALA A 245 5.15 2.96 21.26
N GLY A 246 5.34 2.23 22.35
CA GLY A 246 6.64 1.80 22.83
C GLY A 246 6.97 2.24 24.25
N ASP A 247 8.26 2.38 24.55
CA ASP A 247 8.80 2.62 25.89
C ASP A 247 8.65 4.11 26.30
N ILE A 248 7.39 4.52 26.44
CA ILE A 248 6.98 5.87 26.84
C ILE A 248 5.69 5.80 27.65
N THR A 249 5.67 6.50 28.79
CA THR A 249 4.44 6.60 29.60
C THR A 249 3.50 7.69 29.07
N PRO A 250 2.19 7.61 29.37
CA PRO A 250 1.23 8.65 29.01
C PRO A 250 1.60 10.05 29.52
N ALA A 251 2.18 10.12 30.72
CA ALA A 251 2.64 11.39 31.30
C ALA A 251 3.80 12.02 30.51
N GLN A 252 4.79 11.20 30.12
CA GLN A 252 5.93 11.65 29.30
C GLN A 252 5.48 12.11 27.91
N ALA A 253 4.65 11.31 27.23
CA ALA A 253 4.12 11.65 25.92
C ALA A 253 3.34 12.97 25.96
N ARG A 254 2.42 13.11 26.95
CA ARG A 254 1.67 14.35 27.15
C ARG A 254 2.56 15.55 27.41
N ALA A 255 3.63 15.41 28.22
CA ALA A 255 4.58 16.47 28.49
C ALA A 255 5.29 16.93 27.21
N LEU A 256 5.79 15.98 26.38
CA LEU A 256 6.42 16.30 25.10
C LEU A 256 5.45 17.00 24.14
N VAL A 257 4.22 16.46 24.00
CA VAL A 257 3.22 17.07 23.11
C VAL A 257 2.85 18.47 23.57
N ASN A 258 2.62 18.69 24.86
CA ASN A 258 2.34 20.03 25.39
C ASN A 258 3.53 21.00 25.15
N GLN A 259 4.76 20.54 25.38
CA GLN A 259 5.95 21.36 25.21
C GLN A 259 6.15 21.82 23.78
N TYR A 260 6.00 20.91 22.80
CA TYR A 260 6.38 21.18 21.43
C TYR A 260 5.19 21.47 20.50
N LEU A 261 4.00 20.95 20.78
CA LEU A 261 2.81 21.11 19.95
C LEU A 261 1.67 21.87 20.65
N GLY A 262 1.82 22.24 21.92
CA GLY A 262 0.77 22.96 22.65
C GLY A 262 0.46 24.35 22.08
N SER A 263 1.45 25.02 21.46
CA SER A 263 1.28 26.30 20.78
C SER A 263 0.80 26.20 19.33
N TRP A 264 0.61 25.00 18.80
CA TRP A 264 0.08 24.80 17.45
C TRP A 264 -1.33 25.35 17.36
N ALA A 265 -1.49 26.44 16.60
CA ALA A 265 -2.69 27.25 16.62
C ALA A 265 -3.89 26.53 15.97
N LYS A 266 -5.03 26.56 16.65
CA LYS A 266 -6.32 26.14 16.08
C LYS A 266 -6.69 27.01 14.89
N SER A 267 -7.25 26.38 13.85
CA SER A 267 -7.87 27.09 12.75
C SER A 267 -9.35 27.42 13.03
N GLY A 268 -9.99 26.63 13.89
CA GLY A 268 -11.44 26.63 14.08
C GLY A 268 -12.20 26.01 12.91
N ALA A 269 -11.52 25.34 12.00
CA ALA A 269 -12.14 24.66 10.86
C ALA A 269 -12.99 23.48 11.31
N SER A 270 -14.09 23.24 10.59
CA SER A 270 -14.89 22.02 10.75
C SER A 270 -14.11 20.79 10.26
N MET A 271 -14.49 19.61 10.77
CA MET A 271 -13.92 18.33 10.28
C MET A 271 -14.07 18.25 8.76
N PRO A 272 -12.96 18.00 8.02
CA PRO A 272 -13.04 17.82 6.57
C PRO A 272 -13.93 16.63 6.21
N THR A 273 -14.84 16.85 5.28
CA THR A 273 -15.79 15.83 4.80
C THR A 273 -15.30 15.18 3.52
N THR A 274 -15.72 13.95 3.30
CA THR A 274 -15.54 13.24 2.04
C THR A 274 -16.90 12.88 1.47
N GLU A 275 -16.99 12.91 0.15
CA GLU A 275 -18.18 12.48 -0.58
C GLU A 275 -17.98 11.06 -1.12
N ASN A 276 -19.07 10.34 -1.37
CA ASN A 276 -18.99 9.11 -2.13
C ASN A 276 -18.79 9.42 -3.61
N PRO A 277 -17.98 8.62 -4.31
CA PRO A 277 -17.89 8.74 -5.77
C PRO A 277 -19.26 8.45 -6.42
N PRO A 278 -19.51 8.99 -7.62
CA PRO A 278 -20.67 8.60 -8.40
C PRO A 278 -20.64 7.09 -8.65
N PRO A 279 -21.82 6.44 -8.80
CA PRO A 279 -21.86 5.01 -9.14
C PRO A 279 -21.02 4.71 -10.37
N VAL A 280 -20.28 3.61 -10.31
CA VAL A 280 -19.49 3.14 -11.45
C VAL A 280 -20.39 2.85 -12.65
N GLY A 281 -19.92 3.18 -13.85
CA GLY A 281 -20.65 2.93 -15.10
C GLY A 281 -20.75 1.44 -15.46
N PRO A 282 -21.40 1.11 -16.57
CA PRO A 282 -21.48 -0.26 -17.07
C PRO A 282 -20.09 -0.85 -17.36
N ALA A 283 -20.02 -2.20 -17.37
CA ALA A 283 -18.80 -2.94 -17.62
C ALA A 283 -18.11 -2.49 -18.91
N LYS A 284 -16.82 -2.28 -18.86
CA LYS A 284 -15.98 -1.87 -20.00
C LYS A 284 -14.62 -2.54 -19.93
N ILE A 285 -14.00 -2.65 -21.12
CA ILE A 285 -12.64 -3.15 -21.26
C ILE A 285 -11.76 -1.99 -21.78
N TYR A 286 -10.69 -1.69 -21.07
CA TYR A 286 -9.71 -0.68 -21.44
C TYR A 286 -8.39 -1.38 -21.76
N LEU A 287 -7.87 -1.12 -22.95
CA LEU A 287 -6.57 -1.63 -23.40
C LEU A 287 -5.57 -0.49 -23.48
N ILE A 288 -4.51 -0.54 -22.70
CA ILE A 288 -3.38 0.37 -22.85
C ILE A 288 -2.31 -0.32 -23.67
N SER A 289 -2.02 0.25 -24.86
CA SER A 289 -1.06 -0.32 -25.78
C SER A 289 0.38 -0.10 -25.33
N ARG A 290 1.11 -1.23 -25.24
CA ARG A 290 2.56 -1.27 -25.07
C ARG A 290 3.19 -2.20 -26.10
N PRO A 291 3.51 -1.69 -27.28
CA PRO A 291 4.08 -2.50 -28.37
C PRO A 291 5.32 -3.30 -27.90
N GLY A 292 5.41 -4.55 -28.32
CA GLY A 292 6.50 -5.43 -27.96
C GLY A 292 6.42 -6.05 -26.54
N SER A 293 5.39 -5.77 -25.76
CA SER A 293 5.19 -6.43 -24.47
C SER A 293 5.03 -7.94 -24.63
N VAL A 294 5.74 -8.68 -23.78
CA VAL A 294 5.65 -10.15 -23.69
C VAL A 294 4.69 -10.60 -22.57
N GLN A 295 4.13 -9.67 -21.85
CA GLN A 295 3.15 -9.89 -20.79
C GLN A 295 1.94 -8.98 -20.97
N THR A 296 0.80 -9.46 -20.46
CA THR A 296 -0.41 -8.68 -20.26
C THR A 296 -0.64 -8.48 -18.78
N THR A 297 -0.72 -7.23 -18.34
CA THR A 297 -1.07 -6.87 -16.96
C THR A 297 -2.55 -6.58 -16.88
N PHE A 298 -3.26 -7.23 -15.95
CA PHE A 298 -4.68 -7.06 -15.71
C PHE A 298 -4.97 -6.37 -14.38
N TYR A 299 -5.93 -5.44 -14.41
CA TYR A 299 -6.67 -4.93 -13.26
C TYR A 299 -8.16 -5.13 -13.54
N VAL A 300 -8.83 -5.92 -12.71
CA VAL A 300 -10.25 -6.27 -12.86
C VAL A 300 -10.95 -5.95 -11.56
N GLY A 301 -11.99 -5.12 -11.61
CA GLY A 301 -12.69 -4.75 -10.38
C GLY A 301 -13.80 -3.74 -10.58
N THR A 302 -14.32 -3.21 -9.47
CA THR A 302 -15.45 -2.28 -9.44
C THR A 302 -15.48 -1.51 -8.13
N GLN A 303 -16.45 -0.63 -7.93
CA GLN A 303 -16.72 -0.05 -6.61
C GLN A 303 -17.12 -1.14 -5.61
N ALA A 304 -16.70 -0.98 -4.37
CA ALA A 304 -17.00 -1.88 -3.27
C ALA A 304 -17.81 -1.17 -2.17
N LEU A 305 -17.16 -0.82 -1.07
CA LEU A 305 -17.83 -0.26 0.10
C LEU A 305 -16.91 0.70 0.87
N ALA A 306 -17.52 1.54 1.73
CA ALA A 306 -16.78 2.30 2.72
C ALA A 306 -16.42 1.43 3.94
N ARG A 307 -15.40 1.84 4.71
CA ARG A 307 -14.94 1.10 5.90
C ARG A 307 -16.03 0.88 6.96
N THR A 308 -16.96 1.79 7.05
CA THR A 308 -18.07 1.74 8.02
C THR A 308 -19.29 0.92 7.56
N SER A 309 -19.20 0.29 6.37
CA SER A 309 -20.29 -0.55 5.86
C SER A 309 -20.53 -1.78 6.74
N ALA A 310 -21.81 -2.11 6.96
CA ALA A 310 -22.19 -3.31 7.69
C ALA A 310 -21.75 -4.62 6.99
N ASP A 311 -21.52 -4.58 5.68
CA ASP A 311 -21.08 -5.73 4.89
C ASP A 311 -19.54 -5.90 4.87
N TYR A 312 -18.78 -5.11 5.67
CA TYR A 312 -17.33 -5.10 5.60
C TYR A 312 -16.70 -6.48 5.92
N ASP A 313 -17.13 -7.12 6.99
CA ASP A 313 -16.62 -8.43 7.40
C ASP A 313 -17.00 -9.54 6.41
N GLN A 314 -18.20 -9.46 5.81
CA GLN A 314 -18.69 -10.40 4.79
C GLN A 314 -17.88 -10.30 3.50
N LEU A 315 -17.64 -9.07 3.03
CA LEU A 315 -16.83 -8.85 1.84
C LEU A 315 -15.35 -9.19 2.09
N SER A 316 -14.82 -8.92 3.29
CA SER A 316 -13.46 -9.31 3.69
C SER A 316 -13.29 -10.83 3.66
N THR A 317 -14.32 -11.56 4.10
CA THR A 317 -14.32 -13.02 4.05
C THR A 317 -14.40 -13.53 2.60
N ALA A 318 -15.25 -12.91 1.76
CA ALA A 318 -15.32 -13.24 0.34
C ALA A 318 -13.98 -12.99 -0.38
N ASP A 319 -13.38 -11.83 -0.14
CA ASP A 319 -12.09 -11.46 -0.73
C ASP A 319 -10.96 -12.40 -0.26
N ARG A 320 -10.98 -12.82 1.01
CA ARG A 320 -10.02 -13.80 1.52
C ARG A 320 -10.11 -15.15 0.83
N VAL A 321 -11.33 -15.63 0.54
CA VAL A 321 -11.57 -16.87 -0.22
C VAL A 321 -11.04 -16.73 -1.64
N LEU A 322 -11.37 -15.62 -2.30
CA LEU A 322 -11.04 -15.42 -3.71
C LEU A 322 -9.55 -15.13 -3.92
N GLY A 323 -9.05 -14.06 -3.34
CA GLY A 323 -7.75 -13.47 -3.65
C GLY A 323 -6.73 -13.49 -2.52
N GLY A 324 -7.05 -14.07 -1.36
CA GLY A 324 -6.09 -14.22 -0.27
C GLY A 324 -4.88 -15.07 -0.64
N VAL A 325 -3.83 -15.02 0.19
CA VAL A 325 -2.69 -15.92 0.06
C VAL A 325 -3.21 -17.37 0.08
N MET A 326 -2.94 -18.17 -0.95
CA MET A 326 -3.51 -19.50 -1.21
C MET A 326 -5.03 -19.50 -1.45
N GLY A 327 -5.64 -18.35 -1.77
CA GLY A 327 -7.01 -18.24 -2.22
C GLY A 327 -7.24 -18.87 -3.60
N ARG A 328 -8.49 -18.85 -4.09
CA ARG A 328 -8.88 -19.50 -5.36
C ARG A 328 -8.04 -19.03 -6.54
N LEU A 329 -7.89 -17.70 -6.68
CA LEU A 329 -7.13 -17.13 -7.79
C LEU A 329 -5.67 -17.63 -7.79
N PHE A 330 -5.04 -17.65 -6.61
CA PHE A 330 -3.66 -18.10 -6.50
C PHE A 330 -3.52 -19.60 -6.82
N ARG A 331 -4.37 -20.44 -6.23
CA ARG A 331 -4.35 -21.90 -6.49
C ARG A 331 -4.59 -22.21 -7.96
N HIS A 332 -5.66 -21.63 -8.54
CA HIS A 332 -6.06 -21.96 -9.90
C HIS A 332 -5.10 -21.36 -10.94
N LEU A 333 -4.88 -20.03 -10.94
CA LEU A 333 -4.13 -19.38 -12.01
C LEU A 333 -2.61 -19.53 -11.87
N ARG A 334 -2.10 -19.65 -10.64
CA ARG A 334 -0.66 -19.84 -10.43
C ARG A 334 -0.27 -21.30 -10.26
N GLU A 335 -0.83 -22.01 -9.26
CA GLU A 335 -0.33 -23.35 -8.90
C GLU A 335 -0.76 -24.41 -9.93
N GLU A 336 -2.03 -24.37 -10.38
CA GLU A 336 -2.56 -25.38 -11.31
C GLU A 336 -2.25 -25.05 -12.78
N LYS A 337 -2.41 -23.76 -13.18
CA LYS A 337 -2.28 -23.36 -14.60
C LYS A 337 -0.91 -22.75 -14.94
N GLY A 338 -0.16 -22.23 -13.97
CA GLY A 338 1.13 -21.59 -14.22
C GLY A 338 1.07 -20.36 -15.11
N TYR A 339 -0.06 -19.65 -15.15
CA TYR A 339 -0.24 -18.47 -15.99
C TYR A 339 0.51 -17.25 -15.47
N THR A 340 0.66 -17.15 -14.15
CA THR A 340 1.22 -15.99 -13.48
C THR A 340 2.17 -16.38 -12.35
N TYR A 341 3.07 -15.46 -11.99
CA TYR A 341 3.86 -15.59 -10.76
C TYR A 341 3.04 -15.23 -9.51
N GLY A 342 2.07 -14.33 -9.62
CA GLY A 342 1.22 -13.93 -8.50
C GLY A 342 -0.06 -13.24 -8.96
N ILE A 343 -1.10 -13.51 -8.22
CA ILE A 343 -2.42 -12.93 -8.37
C ILE A 343 -3.06 -12.78 -7.01
N GLY A 344 -3.81 -11.73 -6.80
CA GLY A 344 -4.58 -11.49 -5.59
C GLY A 344 -5.71 -10.52 -5.84
N SER A 345 -6.57 -10.37 -4.86
CA SER A 345 -7.58 -9.32 -4.82
C SER A 345 -7.57 -8.61 -3.47
N PHE A 346 -8.06 -7.38 -3.45
CA PHE A 346 -8.13 -6.57 -2.26
C PHE A 346 -9.09 -5.38 -2.43
N PHE A 347 -9.52 -4.83 -1.31
CA PHE A 347 -10.19 -3.53 -1.23
C PHE A 347 -9.67 -2.74 -0.03
N GLY A 348 -9.75 -1.41 -0.12
CA GLY A 348 -9.19 -0.53 0.89
C GLY A 348 -10.16 -0.15 2.00
N SER A 349 -9.61 0.32 3.13
CA SER A 349 -10.36 1.01 4.18
C SER A 349 -10.42 2.50 3.83
N THR A 350 -11.53 2.97 3.30
CA THR A 350 -11.75 4.37 2.93
C THR A 350 -13.00 4.93 3.62
N PRO A 351 -13.06 6.24 3.92
CA PRO A 351 -14.24 6.85 4.51
C PRO A 351 -15.42 6.98 3.50
N TYR A 352 -15.16 6.73 2.24
CA TYR A 352 -16.13 6.73 1.13
C TYR A 352 -16.15 5.35 0.45
N VAL A 353 -17.06 5.16 -0.48
CA VAL A 353 -17.13 3.94 -1.29
C VAL A 353 -15.82 3.77 -2.05
N GLY A 354 -15.02 2.78 -1.63
CA GLY A 354 -13.75 2.41 -2.24
C GLY A 354 -13.91 1.45 -3.41
N ALA A 355 -12.79 0.97 -3.96
CA ALA A 355 -12.77 -0.06 -4.99
C ALA A 355 -12.36 -1.41 -4.41
N TRP A 356 -12.92 -2.48 -4.98
CA TRP A 356 -12.36 -3.81 -4.96
C TRP A 356 -11.69 -4.09 -6.29
N MET A 357 -10.50 -4.69 -6.27
CA MET A 357 -9.83 -5.10 -7.49
C MET A 357 -9.01 -6.38 -7.34
N SER A 358 -8.89 -7.13 -8.42
CA SER A 358 -7.91 -8.19 -8.62
C SER A 358 -6.85 -7.74 -9.61
N GLN A 359 -5.59 -8.07 -9.35
CA GLN A 359 -4.47 -7.72 -10.21
C GLN A 359 -3.55 -8.90 -10.46
N THR A 360 -3.03 -8.97 -11.69
CA THR A 360 -2.05 -9.98 -12.10
C THR A 360 -1.31 -9.55 -13.37
N SER A 361 -0.17 -10.19 -13.63
CA SER A 361 0.51 -10.15 -14.94
C SER A 361 0.72 -11.57 -15.43
N VAL A 362 0.36 -11.82 -16.68
CA VAL A 362 0.45 -13.12 -17.33
C VAL A 362 1.27 -13.04 -18.62
N ARG A 363 1.82 -14.15 -19.10
CA ARG A 363 2.43 -14.17 -20.44
C ARG A 363 1.36 -13.86 -21.51
N THR A 364 1.75 -13.16 -22.58
CA THR A 364 0.82 -12.72 -23.63
C THR A 364 0.04 -13.90 -24.26
N GLU A 365 0.67 -15.07 -24.41
CA GLU A 365 0.07 -16.26 -25.04
C GLU A 365 -1.11 -16.83 -24.21
N VAL A 366 -1.13 -16.59 -22.90
CA VAL A 366 -2.17 -17.07 -21.99
C VAL A 366 -3.15 -15.97 -21.55
N THR A 367 -3.14 -14.82 -22.24
CA THR A 367 -4.05 -13.69 -21.95
C THR A 367 -5.52 -14.12 -21.91
N GLU A 368 -5.98 -14.85 -22.95
CA GLU A 368 -7.38 -15.29 -23.04
C GLU A 368 -7.76 -16.27 -21.93
N PRO A 369 -7.07 -17.44 -21.77
CA PRO A 369 -7.47 -18.38 -20.73
C PRO A 369 -7.32 -17.79 -19.32
N ALA A 370 -6.30 -16.95 -19.06
CA ALA A 370 -6.13 -16.34 -17.76
C ALA A 370 -7.27 -15.37 -17.40
N LEU A 371 -7.70 -14.51 -18.34
CA LEU A 371 -8.83 -13.61 -18.10
C LEU A 371 -10.15 -14.39 -17.93
N ARG A 372 -10.36 -15.43 -18.73
CA ARG A 372 -11.52 -16.30 -18.62
C ARG A 372 -11.61 -16.98 -17.26
N ASP A 373 -10.50 -17.57 -16.81
CA ASP A 373 -10.44 -18.27 -15.52
C ASP A 373 -10.58 -17.28 -14.34
N LEU A 374 -9.99 -16.09 -14.42
CA LEU A 374 -10.17 -15.01 -13.43
C LEU A 374 -11.67 -14.63 -13.30
N LEU A 375 -12.34 -14.39 -14.42
CA LEU A 375 -13.74 -14.01 -14.42
C LEU A 375 -14.63 -15.18 -13.95
N ALA A 376 -14.27 -16.43 -14.27
CA ALA A 376 -14.98 -17.61 -13.81
C ALA A 376 -14.88 -17.78 -12.29
N GLU A 377 -13.73 -17.51 -11.67
CA GLU A 377 -13.58 -17.56 -10.20
C GLU A 377 -14.42 -16.48 -9.52
N ILE A 378 -14.48 -15.26 -10.08
CA ILE A 378 -15.36 -14.19 -9.58
C ILE A 378 -16.83 -14.64 -9.68
N ALA A 379 -17.23 -15.20 -10.81
CA ALA A 379 -18.58 -15.71 -11.03
C ALA A 379 -18.92 -16.86 -10.06
N ALA A 380 -17.99 -17.79 -9.84
CA ALA A 380 -18.18 -18.91 -8.91
C ALA A 380 -18.44 -18.46 -7.48
N MET A 381 -17.80 -17.37 -7.02
CA MET A 381 -18.06 -16.77 -5.71
C MET A 381 -19.47 -16.20 -5.57
N ARG A 382 -20.05 -15.74 -6.67
CA ARG A 382 -21.41 -15.19 -6.73
C ARG A 382 -22.47 -16.28 -6.87
N ASP A 383 -22.23 -17.25 -7.75
CA ASP A 383 -23.25 -18.17 -8.23
C ASP A 383 -23.34 -19.44 -7.39
N SER A 384 -22.31 -19.76 -6.60
CA SER A 384 -22.21 -20.96 -5.79
C SER A 384 -21.80 -20.67 -4.37
N LEU A 385 -22.28 -21.45 -3.41
CA LEU A 385 -21.79 -21.43 -2.05
C LEU A 385 -20.34 -21.94 -1.99
N VAL A 386 -19.48 -21.22 -1.30
CA VAL A 386 -18.10 -21.66 -1.05
C VAL A 386 -18.11 -23.02 -0.33
N PRO A 387 -17.29 -24.00 -0.73
CA PRO A 387 -17.16 -25.26 -0.01
C PRO A 387 -16.82 -25.03 1.47
N VAL A 388 -17.43 -25.83 2.37
CA VAL A 388 -17.32 -25.63 3.83
C VAL A 388 -15.85 -25.56 4.28
N ASN A 389 -15.01 -26.47 3.81
CA ASN A 389 -13.60 -26.51 4.23
C ASN A 389 -12.85 -25.26 3.81
N GLU A 390 -13.02 -24.81 2.59
CA GLU A 390 -12.38 -23.61 2.04
C GLU A 390 -12.83 -22.34 2.77
N PHE A 391 -14.12 -22.25 3.07
CA PHE A 391 -14.69 -21.15 3.84
C PHE A 391 -14.14 -21.07 5.25
N GLU A 392 -14.15 -22.21 5.98
CA GLU A 392 -13.62 -22.25 7.35
C GLU A 392 -12.10 -22.02 7.40
N ASP A 393 -11.35 -22.53 6.41
CA ASP A 393 -9.91 -22.25 6.30
C ASP A 393 -9.65 -20.75 6.07
N SER A 394 -10.43 -20.09 5.27
CA SER A 394 -10.31 -18.63 5.00
C SER A 394 -10.63 -17.79 6.23
N LYS A 395 -11.68 -18.13 6.99
CA LYS A 395 -12.00 -17.47 8.27
C LYS A 395 -10.87 -17.64 9.30
N ARG A 396 -10.35 -18.86 9.44
CA ARG A 396 -9.20 -19.14 10.32
C ARG A 396 -7.98 -18.31 9.91
N ALA A 397 -7.71 -18.20 8.61
CA ALA A 397 -6.60 -17.43 8.12
C ALA A 397 -6.74 -15.92 8.40
N LEU A 398 -7.95 -15.36 8.33
CA LEU A 398 -8.22 -13.97 8.74
C LEU A 398 -7.92 -13.76 10.23
N VAL A 399 -8.46 -14.62 11.09
CA VAL A 399 -8.28 -14.55 12.54
C VAL A 399 -6.81 -14.77 12.92
N ALA A 400 -6.12 -15.73 12.28
CA ALA A 400 -4.70 -15.99 12.53
C ALA A 400 -3.81 -14.80 12.11
N SER A 401 -4.08 -14.20 10.94
CA SER A 401 -3.35 -13.02 10.49
C SER A 401 -3.55 -11.84 11.44
N PHE A 402 -4.77 -11.64 11.94
CA PHE A 402 -5.05 -10.66 12.99
C PHE A 402 -4.26 -10.95 14.27
N ALA A 403 -4.32 -12.19 14.77
CA ALA A 403 -3.60 -12.59 15.98
C ALA A 403 -2.08 -12.34 15.89
N LEU A 404 -1.47 -12.74 14.76
CA LEU A 404 -0.05 -12.50 14.49
C LEU A 404 0.29 -11.00 14.43
N SER A 405 -0.62 -10.17 13.95
CA SER A 405 -0.40 -8.72 13.90
C SER A 405 -0.33 -8.05 15.27
N LEU A 406 -0.87 -8.70 16.32
CA LEU A 406 -0.88 -8.17 17.70
C LEU A 406 0.48 -8.31 18.41
N GLU A 407 1.47 -8.93 17.78
CA GLU A 407 2.85 -8.94 18.28
C GLU A 407 3.53 -7.55 18.16
N SER A 408 3.07 -6.72 17.22
CA SER A 408 3.62 -5.39 16.97
C SER A 408 2.80 -4.30 17.67
N PRO A 409 3.41 -3.51 18.58
CA PRO A 409 2.77 -2.37 19.21
C PRO A 409 2.26 -1.35 18.18
N GLN A 410 3.00 -1.14 17.09
CA GLN A 410 2.60 -0.23 16.00
C GLN A 410 1.32 -0.71 15.29
N ARG A 411 1.15 -2.03 15.13
CA ARG A 411 -0.08 -2.60 14.55
C ARG A 411 -1.26 -2.44 15.49
N ILE A 412 -1.07 -2.66 16.80
CA ILE A 412 -2.11 -2.42 17.81
C ILE A 412 -2.51 -0.95 17.80
N LEU A 413 -1.53 -0.03 17.77
CA LEU A 413 -1.78 1.39 17.65
C LEU A 413 -2.56 1.74 16.37
N GLY A 414 -2.23 1.09 15.26
CA GLY A 414 -2.97 1.23 14.00
C GLY A 414 -4.46 0.88 14.13
N TYR A 415 -4.80 -0.16 14.90
CA TYR A 415 -6.19 -0.51 15.18
C TYR A 415 -6.91 0.54 16.02
N HIS A 416 -6.24 1.16 16.99
CA HIS A 416 -6.80 2.29 17.75
C HIS A 416 -7.01 3.51 16.87
N LEU A 417 -6.04 3.85 16.03
CA LEU A 417 -6.15 4.96 15.07
C LEU A 417 -7.30 4.72 14.07
N GLU A 418 -7.44 3.50 13.58
CA GLU A 418 -8.54 3.15 12.67
C GLU A 418 -9.89 3.24 13.39
N SER A 419 -9.98 2.78 14.65
CA SER A 419 -11.20 2.94 15.44
C SER A 419 -11.55 4.41 15.67
N TRP A 420 -10.56 5.24 15.96
CA TRP A 420 -10.75 6.68 16.10
C TRP A 420 -11.20 7.34 14.80
N GLN A 421 -10.50 7.04 13.69
CA GLN A 421 -10.78 7.64 12.38
C GLN A 421 -12.18 7.31 11.85
N TYR A 422 -12.65 6.09 12.07
CA TYR A 422 -13.93 5.61 11.55
C TYR A 422 -15.03 5.53 12.62
N HIS A 423 -14.77 6.04 13.82
CA HIS A 423 -15.68 6.00 14.96
C HIS A 423 -16.21 4.59 15.25
N LEU A 424 -15.31 3.59 15.17
CA LEU A 424 -15.67 2.21 15.47
C LEU A 424 -15.86 2.02 16.99
N PRO A 425 -16.69 1.06 17.43
CA PRO A 425 -16.86 0.75 18.85
C PRO A 425 -15.51 0.46 19.54
N ALA A 426 -15.36 0.83 20.81
CA ALA A 426 -14.12 0.65 21.57
C ALA A 426 -13.66 -0.81 21.67
N ASP A 427 -14.59 -1.76 21.58
CA ASP A 427 -14.34 -3.20 21.59
C ASP A 427 -14.34 -3.86 20.19
N TYR A 428 -14.35 -3.02 19.15
CA TYR A 428 -14.46 -3.49 17.76
C TYR A 428 -13.42 -4.56 17.43
N TRP A 429 -12.17 -4.33 17.79
CA TRP A 429 -11.08 -5.26 17.51
C TRP A 429 -11.02 -6.42 18.49
N ASP A 430 -11.48 -6.25 19.73
CA ASP A 430 -11.62 -7.38 20.69
C ASP A 430 -12.61 -8.42 20.15
N ASN A 431 -13.68 -7.95 19.51
CA ASN A 431 -14.73 -8.77 18.95
C ASN A 431 -14.47 -9.22 17.51
N TYR A 432 -13.34 -8.81 16.88
CA TYR A 432 -13.04 -9.18 15.49
C TYR A 432 -13.06 -10.69 15.24
N PRO A 433 -12.42 -11.56 16.06
CA PRO A 433 -12.48 -13.00 15.85
C PRO A 433 -13.91 -13.56 15.90
N ALA A 434 -14.73 -13.06 16.82
CA ALA A 434 -16.12 -13.48 16.96
C ALA A 434 -16.99 -13.02 15.78
N ARG A 435 -16.78 -11.78 15.28
CA ARG A 435 -17.49 -11.29 14.09
C ARG A 435 -17.14 -12.09 12.85
N ILE A 436 -15.87 -12.38 12.61
CA ILE A 436 -15.46 -13.24 11.48
C ILE A 436 -16.01 -14.66 11.64
N ALA A 437 -16.00 -15.22 12.85
CA ALA A 437 -16.59 -16.54 13.10
C ALA A 437 -18.10 -16.57 12.80
N ALA A 438 -18.82 -15.48 13.05
CA ALA A 438 -20.27 -15.36 12.83
C ALA A 438 -20.66 -15.19 11.35
N VAL A 439 -19.72 -14.80 10.46
CA VAL A 439 -20.02 -14.71 9.01
C VAL A 439 -20.39 -16.07 8.46
N THR A 440 -21.48 -16.14 7.68
CA THR A 440 -21.95 -17.36 7.03
C THR A 440 -21.55 -17.42 5.55
N ARG A 441 -21.62 -18.60 4.94
CA ARG A 441 -21.36 -18.78 3.51
C ARG A 441 -22.36 -18.02 2.65
N GLU A 442 -23.61 -18.01 3.08
CA GLU A 442 -24.72 -17.30 2.42
C GLU A 442 -24.50 -15.79 2.44
N GLN A 443 -24.05 -15.23 3.57
CA GLN A 443 -23.68 -13.81 3.69
C GLN A 443 -22.48 -13.45 2.81
N THR A 444 -21.47 -14.34 2.75
CA THR A 444 -20.29 -14.20 1.89
C THR A 444 -20.69 -14.18 0.40
N GLN A 445 -21.57 -15.10 0.00
CA GLN A 445 -22.11 -15.14 -1.36
C GLN A 445 -22.96 -13.90 -1.67
N ALA A 446 -23.80 -13.46 -0.74
CA ALA A 446 -24.62 -12.26 -0.90
C ALA A 446 -23.74 -11.00 -1.08
N ALA A 447 -22.63 -10.88 -0.32
CA ALA A 447 -21.67 -9.82 -0.51
C ALA A 447 -20.99 -9.89 -1.90
N ALA A 448 -20.57 -11.07 -2.33
CA ALA A 448 -20.01 -11.27 -3.68
C ALA A 448 -21.04 -10.90 -4.78
N LYS A 449 -22.29 -11.28 -4.64
CA LYS A 449 -23.37 -10.90 -5.58
C LYS A 449 -23.57 -9.39 -5.64
N LYS A 450 -23.54 -8.72 -4.49
CA LYS A 450 -23.78 -7.28 -4.37
C LYS A 450 -22.64 -6.45 -4.92
N TYR A 451 -21.40 -6.82 -4.58
CA TYR A 451 -20.23 -5.98 -4.83
C TYR A 451 -19.42 -6.40 -6.06
N TRP A 452 -19.55 -7.61 -6.57
CA TRP A 452 -18.81 -8.09 -7.76
C TRP A 452 -19.76 -8.33 -8.96
N ASP A 453 -20.69 -7.41 -9.15
CA ASP A 453 -21.64 -7.48 -10.27
C ASP A 453 -20.91 -7.36 -11.63
N PRO A 454 -20.98 -8.37 -12.51
CA PRO A 454 -20.30 -8.39 -13.80
C PRO A 454 -20.76 -7.26 -14.73
N SER A 455 -21.98 -6.73 -14.54
CA SER A 455 -22.48 -5.61 -15.35
C SER A 455 -21.75 -4.29 -15.08
N HIS A 456 -20.96 -4.23 -13.99
CA HIS A 456 -20.20 -3.05 -13.55
C HIS A 456 -18.69 -3.31 -13.43
N LEU A 457 -18.20 -4.51 -13.75
CA LEU A 457 -16.78 -4.81 -13.72
C LEU A 457 -16.01 -4.00 -14.77
N GLN A 458 -14.99 -3.28 -14.31
CA GLN A 458 -14.05 -2.59 -15.18
C GLN A 458 -12.83 -3.48 -15.37
N ILE A 459 -12.48 -3.78 -16.62
CA ILE A 459 -11.32 -4.60 -16.97
C ILE A 459 -10.31 -3.70 -17.64
N VAL A 460 -9.13 -3.61 -17.07
CA VAL A 460 -7.98 -2.90 -17.66
C VAL A 460 -6.91 -3.92 -18.01
N ALA A 461 -6.47 -3.90 -19.27
CA ALA A 461 -5.37 -4.70 -19.77
C ALA A 461 -4.27 -3.78 -20.30
N VAL A 462 -3.02 -4.04 -19.91
CA VAL A 462 -1.85 -3.35 -20.45
C VAL A 462 -0.95 -4.36 -21.14
N GLY A 463 -0.71 -4.21 -22.44
CA GLY A 463 0.05 -5.17 -23.23
C GLY A 463 0.22 -4.75 -24.69
N ASP A 464 0.70 -5.65 -25.52
CA ASP A 464 0.84 -5.42 -26.98
C ASP A 464 -0.52 -5.48 -27.67
N ALA A 465 -1.09 -4.32 -28.01
CA ALA A 465 -2.42 -4.21 -28.58
C ALA A 465 -2.58 -5.05 -29.85
N SER A 466 -1.56 -5.15 -30.69
CA SER A 466 -1.60 -5.97 -31.91
C SER A 466 -1.80 -7.47 -31.66
N LYS A 467 -1.51 -7.93 -30.43
CA LYS A 467 -1.63 -9.34 -30.03
C LYS A 467 -2.86 -9.64 -29.18
N ILE A 468 -3.31 -8.64 -28.38
CA ILE A 468 -4.33 -8.93 -27.37
C ILE A 468 -5.68 -8.22 -27.62
N HIS A 469 -5.77 -7.26 -28.55
CA HIS A 469 -7.03 -6.55 -28.83
C HIS A 469 -8.17 -7.53 -29.17
N ASP A 470 -7.97 -8.40 -30.17
CA ASP A 470 -9.00 -9.34 -30.63
C ASP A 470 -9.33 -10.40 -29.58
N ILE A 471 -8.36 -10.71 -28.72
CA ILE A 471 -8.58 -11.60 -27.55
C ILE A 471 -9.54 -10.92 -26.57
N LEU A 472 -9.27 -9.66 -26.24
CA LEU A 472 -10.09 -8.89 -25.29
C LEU A 472 -11.51 -8.61 -25.86
N ALA A 473 -11.64 -8.41 -27.18
CA ALA A 473 -12.91 -8.19 -27.85
C ALA A 473 -13.90 -9.36 -27.71
N LYS A 474 -13.41 -10.57 -27.39
CA LYS A 474 -14.26 -11.74 -27.05
C LYS A 474 -15.00 -11.58 -25.71
N PHE A 475 -14.54 -10.70 -24.83
CA PHE A 475 -15.12 -10.46 -23.51
C PHE A 475 -15.97 -9.19 -23.44
N GLY A 476 -15.95 -8.33 -24.46
CA GLY A 476 -16.75 -7.12 -24.52
C GLY A 476 -16.14 -6.04 -25.40
N THR A 477 -16.76 -4.86 -25.40
CA THR A 477 -16.28 -3.70 -26.19
C THR A 477 -14.97 -3.16 -25.60
N VAL A 478 -13.93 -3.10 -26.43
CA VAL A 478 -12.60 -2.62 -26.06
C VAL A 478 -12.43 -1.17 -26.43
N GLN A 479 -11.96 -0.35 -25.50
CA GLN A 479 -11.48 1.01 -25.73
C GLN A 479 -9.95 1.01 -25.61
N ALA A 480 -9.24 1.38 -26.66
CA ALA A 480 -7.79 1.35 -26.69
C ALA A 480 -7.17 2.75 -26.49
N PHE A 481 -6.04 2.77 -25.79
CA PHE A 481 -5.30 3.97 -25.42
C PHE A 481 -3.79 3.74 -25.58
N ASP A 482 -3.05 4.82 -25.78
CA ASP A 482 -1.60 4.82 -25.63
C ASP A 482 -1.18 4.92 -24.14
N ALA A 483 0.12 4.89 -23.88
CA ALA A 483 0.67 5.00 -22.52
C ALA A 483 0.39 6.39 -21.87
N ASP A 484 0.07 7.42 -22.64
CA ASP A 484 -0.30 8.74 -22.14
C ASP A 484 -1.81 8.89 -21.91
N GLY A 485 -2.57 7.82 -22.14
CA GLY A 485 -4.02 7.77 -21.96
C GLY A 485 -4.82 8.40 -23.10
N LYS A 486 -4.21 8.66 -24.27
CA LYS A 486 -4.90 9.17 -25.47
C LYS A 486 -5.55 8.00 -26.20
N PRO A 487 -6.81 8.15 -26.67
CA PRO A 487 -7.46 7.12 -27.47
C PRO A 487 -6.66 6.81 -28.75
N ILE A 488 -6.59 5.53 -29.08
CA ILE A 488 -5.97 5.03 -30.31
C ILE A 488 -6.92 4.05 -31.02
N THR A 489 -6.71 3.87 -32.33
CA THR A 489 -7.29 2.75 -33.09
C THR A 489 -6.25 1.62 -33.04
N PRO A 490 -6.59 0.42 -32.51
CA PRO A 490 -5.67 -0.71 -32.38
C PRO A 490 -5.19 -1.25 -33.71
#